data_38f3bb0a9162b9f36101d7f9923a976a
#
_entry.id   38f3bb0a9162b9f36101d7f9923a976a
#
_cell.length_a   1.000
_cell.length_b   1.000
_cell.length_c   1.000
_cell.angle_alpha   90.00
_cell.angle_beta   90.00
_cell.angle_gamma   90.00
#
_symmetry.space_group_name_H-M   'P 1'
#
loop_
_entity.id
_entity.type
_entity.pdbx_description
1 polymer ?
#
loop_
_entity_poly.entity_id
_entity_poly.type
_entity_poly.pdbx_seq_one_letter_code
_entity_poly.pdbx_strand_id
1 'polypeptide(L)'
;MSDMFCFQCQQTAGNKGCVRTGVCGKQPATAHLQDQLITQLIRLAEAAERCGEHTPEASRLLIDGLFTTLTNVNFDDDAIRRFTDRVTAERDRLGGGETPVVDLWKGETDIVSLRSTLLFGMKGMAAYAHHALNLGCGDAAVTDWFYKGLCAVNGPHTVEQWLALIMEFGQVNFRCMALLDRANTGAFGDPVPTRVNTDIKKGPFIVVSGHDLEDLHQLLEQTRGKGINVYTHCEMLPAHGYPKLKAYPHLAGNFGTAWQSQQTEFDAIPAPVLFTTNCLMPPRPSYADRVYTTSVVGYNGLTHIAADEHGRKDFSPLIRQALELGGYDHDHSMSGINGGHMLTTGFGHAAVLSHAEAIIDAVKSGAVKHIFLVGGCDGAHPGRNYYTEFVKQTPMDSLVLTLACGKYRFNDLDLGEIGGLPRILDMGQCNDAYSAVTVALALADAFGCTVNDLPLTLVLSWYEQKAVCILLSLLALGVKNMYLGPTLPAFLSESVVNILVDTYGLQPISAPEQDLDAILHRG
;
A
#
# COMPACT_ATOMS: atom_id res chain seq x y z
N MET A 1 -25.87 -16.25 -15.48
CA MET A 1 -25.80 -15.65 -14.14
C MET A 1 -24.33 -15.35 -13.86
N SER A 2 -24.03 -14.26 -13.14
CA SER A 2 -22.66 -13.98 -12.71
C SER A 2 -22.30 -14.92 -11.56
N ASP A 3 -21.11 -15.51 -11.62
CA ASP A 3 -20.66 -16.45 -10.57
C ASP A 3 -20.06 -15.71 -9.37
N MET A 4 -19.72 -14.41 -9.54
CA MET A 4 -19.22 -13.49 -8.52
C MET A 4 -19.45 -12.04 -8.96
N PHE A 5 -19.20 -11.07 -8.06
CA PHE A 5 -19.03 -9.67 -8.43
C PHE A 5 -17.89 -9.05 -7.62
N CYS A 6 -16.96 -8.36 -8.30
CA CYS A 6 -15.88 -7.65 -7.63
C CYS A 6 -15.36 -6.50 -8.53
N PHE A 7 -15.36 -5.28 -8.00
CA PHE A 7 -14.88 -4.08 -8.71
C PHE A 7 -13.92 -3.23 -7.86
N GLN A 8 -13.30 -3.85 -6.85
CA GLN A 8 -12.55 -3.13 -5.81
C GLN A 8 -11.13 -2.68 -6.22
N CYS A 9 -10.60 -3.12 -7.37
CA CYS A 9 -9.25 -2.77 -7.81
C CYS A 9 -9.24 -2.21 -9.24
N GLN A 10 -8.13 -1.54 -9.59
CA GLN A 10 -7.94 -0.91 -10.90
C GLN A 10 -7.98 -1.90 -12.07
N GLN A 11 -7.63 -3.18 -11.83
CA GLN A 11 -7.61 -4.21 -12.86
C GLN A 11 -8.96 -4.89 -13.09
N THR A 12 -10.02 -4.44 -12.44
CA THR A 12 -11.33 -5.06 -12.59
C THR A 12 -11.76 -5.12 -14.06
N ALA A 13 -12.38 -6.22 -14.45
CA ALA A 13 -12.66 -6.55 -15.84
C ALA A 13 -13.44 -5.43 -16.54
N GLY A 14 -12.87 -4.90 -17.64
CA GLY A 14 -13.45 -3.84 -18.44
C GLY A 14 -13.71 -2.53 -17.70
N ASN A 15 -13.07 -2.29 -16.55
CA ASN A 15 -13.35 -1.20 -15.63
C ASN A 15 -14.84 -1.14 -15.20
N LYS A 16 -15.48 -2.31 -15.04
CA LYS A 16 -16.90 -2.45 -14.66
C LYS A 16 -17.10 -3.43 -13.50
N GLY A 17 -16.39 -4.55 -13.51
CA GLY A 17 -16.49 -5.59 -12.50
C GLY A 17 -16.12 -6.97 -13.03
N CYS A 18 -15.47 -7.77 -12.19
CA CYS A 18 -15.21 -9.18 -12.43
C CYS A 18 -16.46 -9.98 -12.06
N VAL A 19 -16.96 -10.80 -13.01
CA VAL A 19 -18.25 -11.52 -12.85
C VAL A 19 -18.13 -13.03 -12.96
N ARG A 20 -16.97 -13.57 -13.40
CA ARG A 20 -16.68 -15.02 -13.50
C ARG A 20 -15.48 -15.40 -12.66
N THR A 21 -14.36 -14.72 -12.88
CA THR A 21 -13.09 -14.87 -12.17
C THR A 21 -12.45 -13.51 -12.05
N GLY A 22 -11.82 -13.21 -10.94
CA GLY A 22 -11.05 -11.97 -10.77
C GLY A 22 -9.87 -11.92 -11.75
N VAL A 23 -9.57 -10.76 -12.32
CA VAL A 23 -8.34 -10.55 -13.11
C VAL A 23 -7.09 -10.86 -12.27
N CYS A 24 -7.17 -10.66 -10.95
CA CYS A 24 -6.15 -11.03 -9.97
C CYS A 24 -6.05 -12.55 -9.69
N GLY A 25 -6.87 -13.38 -10.32
CA GLY A 25 -6.94 -14.83 -10.07
C GLY A 25 -7.95 -15.26 -9.00
N LYS A 26 -8.65 -14.31 -8.33
CA LYS A 26 -9.68 -14.63 -7.32
C LYS A 26 -10.78 -15.48 -7.92
N GLN A 27 -11.06 -16.63 -7.30
CA GLN A 27 -12.14 -17.52 -7.70
C GLN A 27 -13.49 -17.08 -7.11
N PRO A 28 -14.63 -17.48 -7.71
CA PRO A 28 -15.96 -17.16 -7.17
C PRO A 28 -16.16 -17.57 -5.71
N ALA A 29 -15.69 -18.77 -5.33
CA ALA A 29 -15.75 -19.24 -3.95
C ALA A 29 -15.05 -18.29 -2.98
N THR A 30 -13.82 -17.90 -3.29
CA THR A 30 -13.04 -16.94 -2.50
C THR A 30 -13.73 -15.57 -2.41
N ALA A 31 -14.32 -15.09 -3.52
CA ALA A 31 -15.05 -13.82 -3.52
C ALA A 31 -16.26 -13.85 -2.57
N HIS A 32 -17.06 -14.92 -2.63
CA HIS A 32 -18.20 -15.12 -1.75
C HIS A 32 -17.79 -15.24 -0.26
N LEU A 33 -16.70 -15.96 0.03
CA LEU A 33 -16.17 -16.06 1.40
C LEU A 33 -15.71 -14.70 1.93
N GLN A 34 -15.10 -13.88 1.11
CA GLN A 34 -14.71 -12.51 1.49
C GLN A 34 -15.94 -11.63 1.74
N ASP A 35 -17.00 -11.73 0.93
CA ASP A 35 -18.26 -11.01 1.14
C ASP A 35 -18.97 -11.48 2.42
N GLN A 36 -18.94 -12.79 2.71
CA GLN A 36 -19.45 -13.34 3.97
C GLN A 36 -18.66 -12.83 5.17
N LEU A 37 -17.32 -12.79 5.08
CA LEU A 37 -16.48 -12.22 6.13
C LEU A 37 -16.83 -10.74 6.38
N ILE A 38 -16.96 -9.92 5.34
CA ILE A 38 -17.36 -8.51 5.49
C ILE A 38 -18.73 -8.42 6.19
N THR A 39 -19.67 -9.26 5.82
CA THR A 39 -20.99 -9.33 6.46
C THR A 39 -20.87 -9.63 7.97
N GLN A 40 -20.02 -10.57 8.38
CA GLN A 40 -19.81 -10.89 9.78
C GLN A 40 -19.07 -9.77 10.53
N LEU A 41 -18.14 -9.05 9.88
CA LEU A 41 -17.46 -7.89 10.46
C LEU A 41 -18.46 -6.75 10.74
N ILE A 42 -19.38 -6.49 9.83
CA ILE A 42 -20.48 -5.51 10.05
C ILE A 42 -21.32 -5.92 11.27
N ARG A 43 -21.74 -7.18 11.34
CA ARG A 43 -22.53 -7.71 12.47
C ARG A 43 -21.78 -7.65 13.80
N LEU A 44 -20.47 -7.93 13.79
CA LEU A 44 -19.61 -7.79 14.97
C LEU A 44 -19.54 -6.33 15.44
N ALA A 45 -19.34 -5.40 14.52
CA ALA A 45 -19.32 -3.97 14.85
C ALA A 45 -20.67 -3.51 15.45
N GLU A 46 -21.79 -3.90 14.85
CA GLU A 46 -23.13 -3.61 15.38
C GLU A 46 -23.39 -4.25 16.75
N ALA A 47 -22.89 -5.46 17.00
CA ALA A 47 -23.02 -6.11 18.30
C ALA A 47 -22.23 -5.36 19.37
N ALA A 48 -20.99 -4.98 19.08
CA ALA A 48 -20.14 -4.21 19.96
C ALA A 48 -20.73 -2.84 20.31
N GLU A 49 -21.26 -2.12 19.31
CA GLU A 49 -21.93 -0.84 19.53
C GLU A 49 -23.18 -0.98 20.39
N ARG A 50 -23.99 -2.03 20.18
CA ARG A 50 -25.19 -2.27 20.99
C ARG A 50 -24.90 -2.59 22.45
N CYS A 51 -23.84 -3.36 22.73
CA CYS A 51 -23.46 -3.67 24.11
C CYS A 51 -22.55 -2.60 24.73
N GLY A 52 -22.03 -1.65 23.94
CA GLY A 52 -21.15 -0.58 24.40
C GLY A 52 -19.74 -1.10 24.78
N GLU A 53 -19.28 -2.20 24.17
CA GLU A 53 -18.01 -2.85 24.50
C GLU A 53 -17.15 -3.04 23.27
N HIS A 54 -16.07 -2.24 23.14
CA HIS A 54 -15.03 -2.40 22.12
C HIS A 54 -13.87 -3.22 22.69
N THR A 55 -13.95 -4.55 22.62
CA THR A 55 -12.90 -5.40 23.16
C THR A 55 -11.63 -5.36 22.28
N PRO A 56 -10.45 -5.61 22.86
CA PRO A 56 -9.22 -5.75 22.05
C PRO A 56 -9.33 -6.83 20.99
N GLU A 57 -9.99 -7.97 21.29
CA GLU A 57 -10.20 -9.05 20.32
C GLU A 57 -11.14 -8.61 19.19
N ALA A 58 -12.28 -8.02 19.48
CA ALA A 58 -13.19 -7.51 18.47
C ALA A 58 -12.51 -6.47 17.57
N SER A 59 -11.78 -5.51 18.16
CA SER A 59 -11.04 -4.49 17.43
C SER A 59 -10.00 -5.12 16.50
N ARG A 60 -9.24 -6.09 16.98
CA ARG A 60 -8.25 -6.81 16.17
C ARG A 60 -8.92 -7.59 15.03
N LEU A 61 -10.06 -8.26 15.30
CA LEU A 61 -10.81 -8.99 14.28
C LEU A 61 -11.37 -8.09 13.19
N LEU A 62 -11.87 -6.87 13.53
CA LEU A 62 -12.33 -5.91 12.54
C LEU A 62 -11.19 -5.47 11.62
N ILE A 63 -10.03 -5.12 12.18
CA ILE A 63 -8.85 -4.65 11.45
C ILE A 63 -8.30 -5.78 10.56
N ASP A 64 -8.00 -6.94 11.13
CA ASP A 64 -7.41 -8.06 10.40
C ASP A 64 -8.37 -8.63 9.35
N GLY A 65 -9.68 -8.66 9.65
CA GLY A 65 -10.70 -9.12 8.72
C GLY A 65 -10.86 -8.23 7.50
N LEU A 66 -10.91 -6.91 7.69
CA LEU A 66 -10.92 -5.96 6.58
C LEU A 66 -9.65 -6.09 5.74
N PHE A 67 -8.48 -6.18 6.37
CA PHE A 67 -7.21 -6.36 5.69
C PHE A 67 -7.15 -7.69 4.91
N THR A 68 -7.67 -8.80 5.47
CA THR A 68 -7.79 -10.10 4.79
C THR A 68 -8.52 -10.00 3.45
N THR A 69 -9.53 -9.11 3.35
CA THR A 69 -10.36 -8.94 2.14
C THR A 69 -9.81 -7.91 1.14
N LEU A 70 -8.68 -7.28 1.43
CA LEU A 70 -7.99 -6.36 0.53
C LEU A 70 -7.48 -7.11 -0.71
N THR A 71 -7.32 -6.40 -1.83
CA THR A 71 -6.86 -7.00 -3.10
C THR A 71 -5.49 -7.66 -2.96
N ASN A 72 -5.37 -8.89 -3.45
CA ASN A 72 -4.11 -9.67 -3.48
C ASN A 72 -3.49 -9.90 -2.08
N VAL A 73 -4.33 -10.15 -1.09
CA VAL A 73 -3.91 -10.51 0.27
C VAL A 73 -4.19 -11.99 0.52
N ASN A 74 -5.45 -12.40 0.60
CA ASN A 74 -5.78 -13.77 0.99
C ASN A 74 -6.64 -14.48 -0.05
N PHE A 75 -6.11 -15.58 -0.57
CA PHE A 75 -6.75 -16.51 -1.50
C PHE A 75 -6.89 -17.92 -0.90
N ASP A 76 -6.64 -18.08 0.41
CA ASP A 76 -6.82 -19.34 1.13
C ASP A 76 -8.25 -19.40 1.69
N ASP A 77 -9.11 -20.15 1.01
CA ASP A 77 -10.52 -20.29 1.37
C ASP A 77 -10.71 -20.84 2.79
N ASP A 78 -9.86 -21.77 3.23
CA ASP A 78 -9.97 -22.36 4.56
C ASP A 78 -9.49 -21.38 5.65
N ALA A 79 -8.46 -20.58 5.37
CA ALA A 79 -8.04 -19.52 6.27
C ALA A 79 -9.14 -18.46 6.44
N ILE A 80 -9.81 -18.06 5.34
CA ILE A 80 -10.92 -17.10 5.38
C ILE A 80 -12.11 -17.67 6.19
N ARG A 81 -12.45 -18.97 6.01
CA ARG A 81 -13.51 -19.63 6.82
C ARG A 81 -13.17 -19.62 8.30
N ARG A 82 -11.98 -20.11 8.68
CA ARG A 82 -11.54 -20.10 10.09
C ARG A 82 -11.57 -18.70 10.70
N PHE A 83 -11.18 -17.68 9.93
CA PHE A 83 -11.24 -16.31 10.39
C PHE A 83 -12.69 -15.84 10.59
N THR A 84 -13.58 -16.17 9.66
CA THR A 84 -15.03 -15.87 9.74
C THR A 84 -15.68 -16.53 10.96
N ASP A 85 -15.29 -17.76 11.29
CA ASP A 85 -15.77 -18.48 12.47
C ASP A 85 -15.34 -17.76 13.76
N ARG A 86 -14.11 -17.24 13.84
CA ARG A 86 -13.63 -16.42 14.99
C ARG A 86 -14.44 -15.12 15.13
N VAL A 87 -14.69 -14.43 14.03
CA VAL A 87 -15.51 -13.20 14.02
C VAL A 87 -16.93 -13.51 14.51
N THR A 88 -17.51 -14.62 14.05
CA THR A 88 -18.82 -15.08 14.46
C THR A 88 -18.89 -15.40 15.96
N ALA A 89 -17.89 -16.11 16.48
CA ALA A 89 -17.80 -16.45 17.90
C ALA A 89 -17.72 -15.19 18.80
N GLU A 90 -16.91 -14.20 18.41
CA GLU A 90 -16.80 -12.95 19.18
C GLU A 90 -18.08 -12.12 19.09
N ARG A 91 -18.73 -12.06 17.92
CA ARG A 91 -20.06 -11.46 17.77
C ARG A 91 -21.07 -12.06 18.73
N ASP A 92 -21.14 -13.40 18.79
CA ASP A 92 -22.09 -14.13 19.64
C ASP A 92 -21.77 -13.93 21.13
N ARG A 93 -20.48 -13.84 21.50
CA ARG A 93 -20.02 -13.48 22.85
C ARG A 93 -20.53 -12.10 23.29
N LEU A 94 -20.57 -11.15 22.36
CA LEU A 94 -21.11 -9.80 22.58
C LEU A 94 -22.65 -9.73 22.50
N GLY A 95 -23.34 -10.87 22.52
CA GLY A 95 -24.79 -10.94 22.44
C GLY A 95 -25.38 -10.57 21.07
N GLY A 96 -24.54 -10.62 20.02
CA GLY A 96 -24.98 -10.39 18.64
C GLY A 96 -25.71 -11.61 18.06
N GLY A 97 -26.30 -11.43 16.89
CA GLY A 97 -27.02 -12.46 16.15
C GLY A 97 -26.95 -12.23 14.64
N GLU A 98 -27.73 -13.01 13.91
CA GLU A 98 -27.86 -12.92 12.44
C GLU A 98 -28.75 -11.71 12.05
N THR A 99 -28.27 -10.48 12.28
CA THR A 99 -28.96 -9.27 11.83
C THR A 99 -28.88 -9.12 10.31
N PRO A 100 -29.92 -8.58 9.64
CA PRO A 100 -29.86 -8.31 8.22
C PRO A 100 -28.74 -7.31 7.89
N VAL A 101 -27.98 -7.60 6.82
CA VAL A 101 -27.01 -6.69 6.23
C VAL A 101 -27.44 -6.39 4.80
N VAL A 102 -27.33 -5.13 4.39
CA VAL A 102 -27.68 -4.72 3.02
C VAL A 102 -26.85 -5.48 1.99
N ASP A 103 -27.42 -5.68 0.79
CA ASP A 103 -26.59 -6.16 -0.33
C ASP A 103 -25.59 -5.06 -0.68
N LEU A 104 -24.31 -5.32 -0.40
CA LEU A 104 -23.25 -4.32 -0.50
C LEU A 104 -23.09 -3.77 -1.93
N TRP A 105 -23.42 -4.60 -2.91
CA TRP A 105 -23.15 -4.34 -4.33
C TRP A 105 -24.41 -3.96 -5.13
N LYS A 106 -25.58 -3.88 -4.48
CA LYS A 106 -26.85 -3.53 -5.12
C LYS A 106 -27.53 -2.34 -4.43
N GLY A 107 -28.28 -1.60 -5.23
CA GLY A 107 -29.04 -0.45 -4.77
C GLY A 107 -29.01 0.70 -5.76
N GLU A 108 -29.29 1.88 -5.27
CA GLU A 108 -29.16 3.13 -6.03
C GLU A 108 -27.67 3.39 -6.31
N THR A 109 -27.35 3.81 -7.54
CA THR A 109 -25.98 3.83 -8.08
C THR A 109 -25.04 4.69 -7.26
N ASP A 110 -25.44 5.89 -6.87
CA ASP A 110 -24.58 6.81 -6.11
C ASP A 110 -24.38 6.32 -4.67
N ILE A 111 -25.40 5.71 -4.06
CA ILE A 111 -25.30 5.10 -2.73
C ILE A 111 -24.34 3.90 -2.74
N VAL A 112 -24.44 3.02 -3.74
CA VAL A 112 -23.51 1.89 -3.90
C VAL A 112 -22.09 2.39 -4.11
N SER A 113 -21.90 3.43 -4.93
CA SER A 113 -20.61 4.08 -5.17
C SER A 113 -19.99 4.61 -3.88
N LEU A 114 -20.72 5.41 -3.12
CA LEU A 114 -20.22 6.04 -1.88
C LEU A 114 -19.99 5.02 -0.77
N ARG A 115 -20.89 4.03 -0.62
CA ARG A 115 -20.74 2.90 0.30
C ARG A 115 -19.47 2.11 -0.01
N SER A 116 -19.25 1.79 -1.28
CA SER A 116 -18.06 1.07 -1.75
C SER A 116 -16.78 1.88 -1.50
N THR A 117 -16.82 3.18 -1.77
CA THR A 117 -15.71 4.09 -1.53
C THR A 117 -15.28 4.08 -0.05
N LEU A 118 -16.24 4.18 0.87
CA LEU A 118 -15.97 4.11 2.30
C LEU A 118 -15.44 2.74 2.72
N LEU A 119 -16.10 1.65 2.30
CA LEU A 119 -15.69 0.29 2.64
C LEU A 119 -14.28 -0.01 2.12
N PHE A 120 -13.96 0.38 0.90
CA PHE A 120 -12.63 0.18 0.32
C PHE A 120 -11.58 1.06 1.00
N GLY A 121 -11.93 2.30 1.34
CA GLY A 121 -11.08 3.14 2.20
C GLY A 121 -10.74 2.45 3.52
N MET A 122 -11.74 1.91 4.24
CA MET A 122 -11.55 1.19 5.51
C MET A 122 -10.65 -0.04 5.36
N LYS A 123 -10.76 -0.81 4.26
CA LYS A 123 -9.83 -1.92 4.00
C LYS A 123 -8.39 -1.45 3.90
N GLY A 124 -8.14 -0.30 3.26
CA GLY A 124 -6.81 0.30 3.17
C GLY A 124 -6.28 0.76 4.52
N MET A 125 -7.09 1.49 5.30
CA MET A 125 -6.74 1.94 6.65
C MET A 125 -6.46 0.76 7.59
N ALA A 126 -7.20 -0.34 7.45
CA ALA A 126 -7.02 -1.55 8.25
C ALA A 126 -5.62 -2.15 8.09
N ALA A 127 -5.03 -2.11 6.89
CA ALA A 127 -3.65 -2.54 6.68
C ALA A 127 -2.67 -1.68 7.49
N TYR A 128 -2.84 -0.37 7.52
CA TYR A 128 -1.98 0.53 8.28
C TYR A 128 -2.13 0.35 9.79
N ALA A 129 -3.37 0.25 10.28
CA ALA A 129 -3.66 -0.04 11.68
C ALA A 129 -3.08 -1.38 12.13
N HIS A 130 -3.16 -2.43 11.28
CA HIS A 130 -2.58 -3.75 11.54
C HIS A 130 -1.06 -3.66 11.80
N HIS A 131 -0.32 -2.96 10.94
CA HIS A 131 1.13 -2.82 11.09
C HIS A 131 1.51 -2.02 12.34
N ALA A 132 0.77 -0.94 12.64
CA ALA A 132 0.99 -0.17 13.86
C ALA A 132 0.76 -1.02 15.12
N LEU A 133 -0.31 -1.84 15.14
CA LEU A 133 -0.60 -2.75 16.24
C LEU A 133 0.46 -3.85 16.40
N ASN A 134 1.03 -4.36 15.30
CA ASN A 134 2.13 -5.33 15.36
C ASN A 134 3.38 -4.75 16.05
N LEU A 135 3.58 -3.44 15.98
CA LEU A 135 4.63 -2.69 16.67
C LEU A 135 4.19 -2.18 18.06
N GLY A 136 3.05 -2.64 18.58
CA GLY A 136 2.53 -2.25 19.90
C GLY A 136 1.94 -0.83 19.95
N CYS A 137 1.70 -0.20 18.80
CA CYS A 137 1.13 1.15 18.71
C CYS A 137 -0.34 1.10 18.32
N GLY A 138 -1.22 1.58 19.20
CA GLY A 138 -2.66 1.70 18.98
C GLY A 138 -3.12 3.15 19.09
N ASP A 139 -4.31 3.44 18.52
CA ASP A 139 -4.99 4.73 18.65
C ASP A 139 -6.50 4.48 18.71
N ALA A 140 -7.11 4.87 19.84
CA ALA A 140 -8.54 4.63 20.09
C ALA A 140 -9.44 5.29 19.03
N ALA A 141 -9.13 6.52 18.61
CA ALA A 141 -9.94 7.20 17.59
C ALA A 141 -9.90 6.50 16.23
N VAL A 142 -8.77 5.87 15.87
CA VAL A 142 -8.66 5.04 14.67
C VAL A 142 -9.46 3.75 14.84
N THR A 143 -9.32 3.09 16.00
CA THR A 143 -10.00 1.83 16.29
C THR A 143 -11.52 2.00 16.35
N ASP A 144 -12.01 3.00 17.08
CA ASP A 144 -13.44 3.30 17.21
C ASP A 144 -14.09 3.64 15.87
N TRP A 145 -13.32 4.23 14.97
CA TRP A 145 -13.84 4.57 13.65
C TRP A 145 -14.17 3.34 12.79
N PHE A 146 -13.47 2.20 12.97
CA PHE A 146 -13.84 0.96 12.27
C PHE A 146 -15.25 0.47 12.68
N TYR A 147 -15.61 0.56 13.94
CA TYR A 147 -16.97 0.24 14.40
C TYR A 147 -17.99 1.18 13.77
N LYS A 148 -17.75 2.49 13.89
CA LYS A 148 -18.61 3.52 13.28
C LYS A 148 -18.79 3.32 11.78
N GLY A 149 -17.68 3.11 11.06
CA GLY A 149 -17.68 2.97 9.61
C GLY A 149 -18.40 1.71 9.14
N LEU A 150 -18.19 0.56 9.80
CA LEU A 150 -18.87 -0.69 9.46
C LEU A 150 -20.36 -0.62 9.75
N CYS A 151 -20.79 -0.02 10.87
CA CYS A 151 -22.21 0.25 11.15
C CYS A 151 -22.80 1.19 10.09
N ALA A 152 -22.08 2.24 9.67
CA ALA A 152 -22.54 3.15 8.63
C ALA A 152 -22.73 2.44 7.28
N VAL A 153 -21.86 1.47 6.92
CA VAL A 153 -22.00 0.69 5.69
C VAL A 153 -23.35 -0.04 5.60
N ASN A 154 -23.91 -0.47 6.73
CA ASN A 154 -25.23 -1.11 6.81
C ASN A 154 -26.38 -0.11 6.99
N GLY A 155 -26.10 1.13 7.34
CA GLY A 155 -27.10 2.15 7.62
C GLY A 155 -27.68 2.83 6.37
N PRO A 156 -28.90 3.38 6.48
CA PRO A 156 -29.45 4.26 5.44
C PRO A 156 -28.84 5.66 5.57
N HIS A 157 -28.22 6.17 4.51
CA HIS A 157 -27.67 7.52 4.46
C HIS A 157 -28.01 8.21 3.14
N THR A 158 -28.20 9.55 3.19
CA THR A 158 -28.27 10.38 1.97
C THR A 158 -26.87 10.54 1.35
N VAL A 159 -26.81 11.04 0.12
CA VAL A 159 -25.53 11.33 -0.57
C VAL A 159 -24.68 12.28 0.28
N GLU A 160 -25.27 13.34 0.84
CA GLU A 160 -24.57 14.32 1.67
C GLU A 160 -24.01 13.70 2.95
N GLN A 161 -24.75 12.80 3.59
CA GLN A 161 -24.28 12.08 4.77
C GLN A 161 -23.13 11.13 4.45
N TRP A 162 -23.19 10.43 3.30
CA TRP A 162 -22.09 9.59 2.83
C TRP A 162 -20.83 10.41 2.55
N LEU A 163 -20.96 11.56 1.89
CA LEU A 163 -19.83 12.45 1.63
C LEU A 163 -19.20 12.95 2.92
N ALA A 164 -20.01 13.34 3.91
CA ALA A 164 -19.52 13.75 5.23
C ALA A 164 -18.75 12.62 5.94
N LEU A 165 -19.27 11.38 5.91
CA LEU A 165 -18.59 10.20 6.47
C LEU A 165 -17.27 9.91 5.77
N ILE A 166 -17.21 10.04 4.44
CA ILE A 166 -15.99 9.84 3.65
C ILE A 166 -14.94 10.91 3.98
N MET A 167 -15.35 12.15 4.17
CA MET A 167 -14.41 13.23 4.54
C MET A 167 -13.89 13.04 5.98
N GLU A 168 -14.74 12.66 6.92
CA GLU A 168 -14.32 12.30 8.28
C GLU A 168 -13.35 11.10 8.24
N PHE A 169 -13.68 10.05 7.48
CA PHE A 169 -12.79 8.91 7.25
C PHE A 169 -11.41 9.35 6.77
N GLY A 170 -11.34 10.25 5.78
CA GLY A 170 -10.08 10.75 5.24
C GLY A 170 -9.18 11.37 6.31
N GLN A 171 -9.74 12.12 7.26
CA GLN A 171 -9.02 12.69 8.40
C GLN A 171 -8.52 11.61 9.35
N VAL A 172 -9.36 10.62 9.66
CA VAL A 172 -8.99 9.50 10.55
C VAL A 172 -7.93 8.62 9.90
N ASN A 173 -8.02 8.37 8.60
CA ASN A 173 -6.98 7.63 7.88
C ASN A 173 -5.64 8.38 7.87
N PHE A 174 -5.64 9.71 7.73
CA PHE A 174 -4.41 10.50 7.87
C PHE A 174 -3.79 10.34 9.26
N ARG A 175 -4.62 10.33 10.32
CA ARG A 175 -4.18 10.02 11.69
C ARG A 175 -3.62 8.59 11.81
N CYS A 176 -4.23 7.62 11.13
CA CYS A 176 -3.75 6.24 11.10
C CYS A 176 -2.39 6.11 10.37
N MET A 177 -2.19 6.82 9.28
CA MET A 177 -0.88 6.89 8.60
C MET A 177 0.19 7.52 9.51
N ALA A 178 -0.14 8.60 10.23
CA ALA A 178 0.73 9.20 11.24
C ALA A 178 1.07 8.23 12.39
N LEU A 179 0.08 7.40 12.80
CA LEU A 179 0.30 6.36 13.81
C LEU A 179 1.32 5.31 13.33
N LEU A 180 1.19 4.84 12.10
CA LEU A 180 2.12 3.85 11.53
C LEU A 180 3.51 4.45 11.32
N ASP A 181 3.61 5.70 10.86
CA ASP A 181 4.90 6.41 10.74
C ASP A 181 5.61 6.47 12.10
N ARG A 182 4.91 6.89 13.17
CA ARG A 182 5.48 6.89 14.54
C ARG A 182 5.87 5.48 15.01
N ALA A 183 5.08 4.46 14.67
CA ALA A 183 5.39 3.08 15.04
C ALA A 183 6.68 2.60 14.36
N ASN A 184 6.80 2.80 13.06
CA ASN A 184 7.97 2.42 12.27
C ASN A 184 9.23 3.19 12.70
N THR A 185 9.15 4.53 12.78
CA THR A 185 10.30 5.37 13.15
C THR A 185 10.70 5.17 14.60
N GLY A 186 9.76 4.98 15.51
CA GLY A 186 10.02 4.63 16.92
C GLY A 186 10.71 3.28 17.08
N ALA A 187 10.30 2.27 16.30
CA ALA A 187 10.90 0.95 16.33
C ALA A 187 12.27 0.92 15.66
N PHE A 188 12.42 1.50 14.46
CA PHE A 188 13.57 1.29 13.59
C PHE A 188 14.43 2.53 13.33
N GLY A 189 14.03 3.70 13.83
CA GLY A 189 14.66 5.01 13.61
C GLY A 189 14.15 5.70 12.35
N ASP A 190 14.38 7.02 12.25
CA ASP A 190 13.99 7.78 11.06
C ASP A 190 14.77 7.31 9.82
N PRO A 191 14.09 7.09 8.69
CA PRO A 191 14.77 6.70 7.46
C PRO A 191 15.82 7.73 7.04
N VAL A 192 16.97 7.24 6.57
CA VAL A 192 18.05 8.04 6.03
C VAL A 192 18.34 7.69 4.58
N PRO A 193 18.70 8.64 3.71
CA PRO A 193 19.04 8.40 2.32
C PRO A 193 20.05 7.26 2.18
N THR A 194 19.68 6.23 1.41
CA THR A 194 20.46 5.01 1.30
C THR A 194 20.45 4.50 -0.13
N ARG A 195 21.62 4.18 -0.66
CA ARG A 195 21.77 3.52 -1.97
C ARG A 195 21.67 2.01 -1.77
N VAL A 196 20.90 1.34 -2.62
CA VAL A 196 20.57 -0.08 -2.54
C VAL A 196 20.92 -0.74 -3.87
N ASN A 197 21.77 -1.76 -3.82
CA ASN A 197 22.17 -2.52 -5.00
C ASN A 197 21.08 -3.52 -5.39
N THR A 198 20.92 -3.77 -6.68
CA THR A 198 20.03 -4.79 -7.25
C THR A 198 20.72 -6.12 -7.55
N ASP A 199 22.05 -6.17 -7.57
CA ASP A 199 22.81 -7.41 -7.82
C ASP A 199 22.69 -8.38 -6.64
N ILE A 200 22.51 -9.66 -6.94
CA ILE A 200 22.38 -10.74 -5.96
C ILE A 200 23.73 -11.45 -5.80
N LYS A 201 24.25 -11.49 -4.60
CA LYS A 201 25.50 -12.19 -4.28
C LYS A 201 25.29 -13.69 -4.35
N LYS A 202 26.33 -14.41 -4.75
CA LYS A 202 26.35 -15.87 -4.71
C LYS A 202 26.07 -16.41 -3.31
N GLY A 203 25.50 -17.60 -3.24
CA GLY A 203 25.21 -18.29 -1.99
C GLY A 203 23.74 -18.16 -1.57
N PRO A 204 23.37 -18.78 -0.44
CA PRO A 204 22.00 -18.82 0.03
C PRO A 204 21.42 -17.44 0.26
N PHE A 205 20.16 -17.24 -0.16
CA PHE A 205 19.46 -16.00 0.10
C PHE A 205 17.95 -16.23 0.28
N ILE A 206 17.28 -15.21 0.81
CA ILE A 206 15.82 -15.13 1.00
C ILE A 206 15.34 -13.82 0.41
N VAL A 207 14.22 -13.84 -0.30
CA VAL A 207 13.54 -12.64 -0.78
C VAL A 207 12.34 -12.34 0.12
N VAL A 208 12.19 -11.10 0.58
CA VAL A 208 11.08 -10.65 1.42
C VAL A 208 10.26 -9.59 0.70
N SER A 209 8.99 -9.89 0.46
CA SER A 209 8.02 -9.00 -0.20
C SER A 209 6.92 -8.59 0.75
N GLY A 210 6.32 -7.43 0.52
CA GLY A 210 5.24 -6.88 1.34
C GLY A 210 5.65 -5.61 2.07
N HIS A 211 5.06 -5.36 3.24
CA HIS A 211 5.19 -4.06 3.93
C HIS A 211 5.63 -4.17 5.39
N ASP A 212 5.48 -5.34 6.04
CA ASP A 212 5.68 -5.48 7.47
C ASP A 212 7.17 -5.46 7.85
N LEU A 213 7.60 -4.36 8.48
CA LEU A 213 9.00 -4.19 8.90
C LEU A 213 9.36 -5.03 10.11
N GLU A 214 8.39 -5.36 10.97
CA GLU A 214 8.64 -6.24 12.13
C GLU A 214 8.89 -7.68 11.67
N ASP A 215 8.17 -8.17 10.66
CA ASP A 215 8.43 -9.48 10.07
C ASP A 215 9.83 -9.56 9.46
N LEU A 216 10.24 -8.51 8.75
CA LEU A 216 11.61 -8.42 8.22
C LEU A 216 12.63 -8.40 9.37
N HIS A 217 12.39 -7.63 10.42
CA HIS A 217 13.27 -7.56 11.57
C HIS A 217 13.45 -8.92 12.25
N GLN A 218 12.34 -9.62 12.53
CA GLN A 218 12.39 -10.98 13.11
C GLN A 218 13.16 -11.97 12.20
N LEU A 219 12.98 -11.87 10.87
CA LEU A 219 13.74 -12.69 9.93
C LEU A 219 15.24 -12.36 9.96
N LEU A 220 15.59 -11.08 9.97
CA LEU A 220 17.00 -10.64 10.05
C LEU A 220 17.67 -11.13 11.34
N GLU A 221 16.97 -11.08 12.48
CA GLU A 221 17.49 -11.66 13.73
C GLU A 221 17.73 -13.17 13.60
N GLN A 222 16.79 -13.91 13.01
CA GLN A 222 16.89 -15.36 12.89
C GLN A 222 17.89 -15.84 11.84
N THR A 223 18.25 -14.99 10.86
CA THR A 223 19.24 -15.28 9.82
C THR A 223 20.66 -14.81 10.18
N ARG A 224 20.82 -14.06 11.28
CA ARG A 224 22.11 -13.52 11.71
C ARG A 224 23.15 -14.63 11.87
N GLY A 225 24.29 -14.48 11.18
CA GLY A 225 25.41 -15.42 11.26
C GLY A 225 25.20 -16.76 10.56
N LYS A 226 24.11 -16.95 9.81
CA LYS A 226 23.80 -18.22 9.12
C LYS A 226 24.34 -18.28 7.68
N GLY A 227 25.05 -17.26 7.20
CA GLY A 227 25.57 -17.22 5.83
C GLY A 227 24.47 -17.05 4.76
N ILE A 228 23.33 -16.49 5.14
CA ILE A 228 22.19 -16.23 4.25
C ILE A 228 22.09 -14.72 4.05
N ASN A 229 21.98 -14.28 2.80
CA ASN A 229 21.63 -12.89 2.48
C ASN A 229 20.11 -12.73 2.40
N VAL A 230 19.62 -11.56 2.82
CA VAL A 230 18.20 -11.18 2.71
C VAL A 230 18.10 -10.04 1.71
N TYR A 231 17.19 -10.19 0.77
CA TYR A 231 16.87 -9.17 -0.25
C TYR A 231 15.43 -8.71 -0.08
N THR A 232 15.24 -7.41 -0.15
CA THR A 232 13.89 -6.84 -0.21
C THR A 232 13.32 -6.98 -1.62
N HIS A 233 11.99 -6.95 -1.71
CA HIS A 233 11.27 -6.90 -2.99
C HIS A 233 10.08 -5.95 -2.82
N CYS A 234 9.76 -5.20 -3.89
CA CYS A 234 8.56 -4.36 -3.94
C CYS A 234 8.53 -3.32 -2.80
N GLU A 235 7.46 -3.26 -2.02
CA GLU A 235 7.28 -2.29 -0.92
C GLU A 235 8.20 -2.51 0.29
N MET A 236 9.01 -3.55 0.28
CA MET A 236 10.02 -3.76 1.33
C MET A 236 11.32 -2.96 1.08
N LEU A 237 11.56 -2.42 -0.14
CA LEU A 237 12.75 -1.61 -0.45
C LEU A 237 13.03 -0.50 0.58
N PRO A 238 12.05 0.27 1.07
CA PRO A 238 12.28 1.34 2.04
C PRO A 238 12.91 0.89 3.37
N ALA A 239 12.84 -0.40 3.70
CA ALA A 239 13.49 -0.97 4.89
C ALA A 239 14.99 -0.64 4.97
N HIS A 240 15.66 -0.53 3.82
CA HIS A 240 17.07 -0.14 3.74
C HIS A 240 17.35 1.29 4.23
N GLY A 241 16.35 2.15 4.32
CA GLY A 241 16.48 3.49 4.87
C GLY A 241 16.49 3.52 6.40
N TYR A 242 15.87 2.54 7.05
CA TYR A 242 15.71 2.53 8.50
C TYR A 242 17.01 2.11 9.21
N PRO A 243 17.59 2.96 10.10
CA PRO A 243 18.91 2.72 10.69
C PRO A 243 19.07 1.37 11.36
N LYS A 244 18.07 0.92 12.13
CA LYS A 244 18.16 -0.37 12.86
C LYS A 244 18.05 -1.59 11.93
N LEU A 245 17.35 -1.47 10.81
CA LEU A 245 17.25 -2.55 9.82
C LEU A 245 18.50 -2.60 8.94
N LYS A 246 18.98 -1.45 8.46
CA LYS A 246 20.21 -1.40 7.63
C LYS A 246 21.48 -1.75 8.42
N ALA A 247 21.43 -1.79 9.75
CA ALA A 247 22.54 -2.25 10.58
C ALA A 247 22.84 -3.75 10.43
N TYR A 248 21.94 -4.53 9.83
CA TYR A 248 22.18 -5.94 9.52
C TYR A 248 22.96 -6.06 8.21
N PRO A 249 24.25 -6.50 8.24
CA PRO A 249 25.09 -6.51 7.05
C PRO A 249 24.62 -7.50 5.96
N HIS A 250 23.77 -8.45 6.33
CA HIS A 250 23.19 -9.45 5.42
C HIS A 250 21.81 -9.00 4.85
N LEU A 251 21.29 -7.83 5.20
CA LEU A 251 20.28 -7.14 4.41
C LEU A 251 20.99 -6.54 3.19
N ALA A 252 21.11 -7.33 2.11
CA ALA A 252 22.16 -7.18 1.11
C ALA A 252 21.77 -6.26 -0.05
N GLY A 253 20.48 -6.15 -0.37
CA GLY A 253 20.01 -5.37 -1.51
C GLY A 253 18.53 -5.60 -1.82
N ASN A 254 18.12 -5.20 -3.02
CA ASN A 254 16.75 -5.37 -3.51
C ASN A 254 16.72 -6.36 -4.67
N PHE A 255 15.82 -7.33 -4.61
CA PHE A 255 15.57 -8.32 -5.68
C PHE A 255 14.40 -7.84 -6.54
N GLY A 256 14.63 -7.76 -7.85
CA GLY A 256 13.55 -7.45 -8.79
C GLY A 256 12.93 -6.07 -8.63
N THR A 257 11.67 -5.96 -9.02
CA THR A 257 10.95 -4.69 -9.14
C THR A 257 9.65 -4.69 -8.33
N ALA A 258 8.51 -4.38 -8.96
CA ALA A 258 7.21 -4.26 -8.31
C ALA A 258 6.37 -5.55 -8.43
N TRP A 259 5.25 -5.57 -7.69
CA TRP A 259 4.35 -6.72 -7.58
C TRP A 259 3.89 -7.34 -8.92
N GLN A 260 3.74 -6.55 -9.96
CA GLN A 260 3.28 -7.01 -11.28
C GLN A 260 4.30 -7.90 -12.00
N SER A 261 5.56 -7.85 -11.61
CA SER A 261 6.65 -8.63 -12.22
C SER A 261 6.94 -9.95 -11.52
N GLN A 262 6.33 -10.22 -10.36
CA GLN A 262 6.60 -11.40 -9.51
C GLN A 262 6.64 -12.71 -10.27
N GLN A 263 5.65 -12.97 -11.14
CA GLN A 263 5.56 -14.24 -11.86
C GLN A 263 6.70 -14.48 -12.86
N THR A 264 7.40 -13.43 -13.25
CA THR A 264 8.58 -13.52 -14.13
C THR A 264 9.85 -13.50 -13.29
N GLU A 265 9.92 -12.61 -12.30
CA GLU A 265 11.13 -12.42 -11.47
C GLU A 265 11.39 -13.60 -10.53
N PHE A 266 10.34 -14.26 -10.04
CA PHE A 266 10.48 -15.45 -9.18
C PHE A 266 10.51 -16.77 -9.95
N ASP A 267 10.41 -16.73 -11.29
CA ASP A 267 10.49 -17.95 -12.09
C ASP A 267 11.86 -18.61 -11.92
N ALA A 268 11.86 -19.90 -11.52
CA ALA A 268 13.07 -20.69 -11.25
C ALA A 268 14.08 -20.06 -10.24
N ILE A 269 13.64 -19.12 -9.40
CA ILE A 269 14.49 -18.52 -8.37
C ILE A 269 15.08 -19.60 -7.43
N PRO A 270 16.41 -19.64 -7.18
CA PRO A 270 17.02 -20.63 -6.28
C PRO A 270 16.98 -20.19 -4.81
N ALA A 271 15.85 -19.62 -4.36
CA ALA A 271 15.66 -19.08 -3.03
C ALA A 271 14.19 -19.11 -2.62
N PRO A 272 13.87 -19.20 -1.33
CA PRO A 272 12.52 -19.00 -0.85
C PRO A 272 12.13 -17.52 -0.84
N VAL A 273 10.82 -17.29 -0.97
CA VAL A 273 10.20 -15.97 -0.98
C VAL A 273 9.19 -15.88 0.16
N LEU A 274 9.33 -14.88 1.02
CA LEU A 274 8.39 -14.59 2.11
C LEU A 274 7.49 -13.42 1.72
N PHE A 275 6.18 -13.64 1.75
CA PHE A 275 5.18 -12.58 1.66
C PHE A 275 4.68 -12.21 3.05
N THR A 276 4.98 -11.00 3.49
CA THR A 276 4.53 -10.46 4.77
C THR A 276 3.14 -9.84 4.68
N THR A 277 2.81 -9.27 3.52
CA THR A 277 1.52 -8.65 3.19
C THR A 277 1.24 -8.77 1.69
N ASN A 278 0.26 -7.99 1.20
CA ASN A 278 0.00 -7.83 -0.23
C ASN A 278 1.22 -7.15 -0.94
N CYS A 279 1.37 -7.17 -2.25
CA CYS A 279 0.46 -7.79 -3.20
C CYS A 279 1.00 -9.17 -3.57
N LEU A 280 0.29 -10.21 -3.22
CA LEU A 280 0.61 -11.56 -3.65
C LEU A 280 -0.03 -11.83 -5.03
N MET A 281 0.79 -12.08 -6.05
CA MET A 281 0.30 -12.64 -7.32
C MET A 281 0.20 -14.16 -7.20
N PRO A 282 -0.79 -14.82 -7.84
CA PRO A 282 -0.88 -16.28 -7.83
C PRO A 282 0.46 -16.90 -8.24
N PRO A 283 1.12 -17.69 -7.37
CA PRO A 283 2.42 -18.26 -7.67
C PRO A 283 2.34 -19.27 -8.82
N ARG A 284 3.36 -19.26 -9.68
CA ARG A 284 3.50 -20.29 -10.72
C ARG A 284 4.03 -21.60 -10.13
N PRO A 285 3.69 -22.75 -10.72
CA PRO A 285 4.21 -24.05 -10.26
C PRO A 285 5.75 -24.11 -10.18
N SER A 286 6.46 -23.32 -10.98
CA SER A 286 7.92 -23.28 -11.03
C SER A 286 8.59 -22.76 -9.76
N TYR A 287 7.84 -22.07 -8.87
CA TYR A 287 8.36 -21.53 -7.62
C TYR A 287 7.38 -21.59 -6.43
N ALA A 288 6.17 -22.12 -6.62
CA ALA A 288 5.14 -22.14 -5.56
C ALA A 288 5.60 -22.92 -4.30
N ASP A 289 6.43 -23.94 -4.46
CA ASP A 289 7.03 -24.73 -3.37
C ASP A 289 8.03 -23.95 -2.50
N ARG A 290 8.41 -22.75 -2.92
CA ARG A 290 9.36 -21.85 -2.23
C ARG A 290 8.70 -20.59 -1.70
N VAL A 291 7.38 -20.47 -1.83
CA VAL A 291 6.62 -19.31 -1.35
C VAL A 291 6.05 -19.58 0.03
N TYR A 292 6.35 -18.65 0.93
CA TYR A 292 5.83 -18.63 2.30
C TYR A 292 4.99 -17.37 2.52
N THR A 293 3.95 -17.51 3.34
CA THR A 293 3.09 -16.41 3.74
C THR A 293 3.07 -16.26 5.25
N THR A 294 2.71 -15.09 5.73
CA THR A 294 2.51 -14.83 7.15
C THR A 294 1.40 -13.81 7.37
N SER A 295 1.02 -13.56 8.64
CA SER A 295 -0.01 -12.59 9.01
C SER A 295 -1.37 -12.92 8.38
N VAL A 296 -1.99 -11.99 7.67
CA VAL A 296 -3.28 -12.18 6.98
C VAL A 296 -3.14 -12.63 5.53
N VAL A 297 -1.90 -12.77 5.04
CA VAL A 297 -1.65 -13.21 3.66
C VAL A 297 -1.80 -14.72 3.57
N GLY A 298 -2.51 -15.19 2.55
CA GLY A 298 -2.71 -16.61 2.33
C GLY A 298 -2.96 -16.96 0.88
N TYR A 299 -2.58 -18.16 0.51
CA TYR A 299 -2.90 -18.75 -0.78
C TYR A 299 -2.98 -20.26 -0.62
N ASN A 300 -3.97 -20.89 -1.26
CA ASN A 300 -4.17 -22.34 -1.17
C ASN A 300 -2.87 -23.11 -1.50
N GLY A 301 -2.48 -24.00 -0.59
CA GLY A 301 -1.33 -24.89 -0.75
C GLY A 301 0.03 -24.28 -0.44
N LEU A 302 0.12 -23.01 -0.08
CA LEU A 302 1.37 -22.42 0.37
C LEU A 302 1.61 -22.65 1.87
N THR A 303 2.88 -22.70 2.27
CA THR A 303 3.26 -22.76 3.67
C THR A 303 3.02 -21.42 4.35
N HIS A 304 2.16 -21.42 5.38
CA HIS A 304 1.88 -20.24 6.19
C HIS A 304 2.62 -20.30 7.52
N ILE A 305 3.33 -19.22 7.86
CA ILE A 305 4.05 -19.06 9.12
C ILE A 305 3.20 -18.18 10.05
N ALA A 306 2.54 -18.83 11.00
CA ALA A 306 1.72 -18.15 12.00
C ALA A 306 2.58 -17.52 13.10
N ALA A 307 2.07 -16.45 13.72
CA ALA A 307 2.64 -15.89 14.94
C ALA A 307 2.22 -16.72 16.17
N ASP A 308 3.08 -16.77 17.20
CA ASP A 308 2.73 -17.27 18.52
C ASP A 308 1.90 -16.21 19.31
N GLU A 309 1.53 -16.52 20.54
CA GLU A 309 0.76 -15.64 21.44
C GLU A 309 1.48 -14.32 21.79
N HIS A 310 2.78 -14.24 21.51
CA HIS A 310 3.61 -13.05 21.71
C HIS A 310 3.94 -12.31 20.40
N GLY A 311 3.32 -12.71 19.29
CA GLY A 311 3.56 -12.13 17.96
C GLY A 311 4.85 -12.58 17.29
N ARG A 312 5.56 -13.58 17.84
CA ARG A 312 6.81 -14.09 17.28
C ARG A 312 6.52 -15.16 16.23
N LYS A 313 7.29 -15.16 15.16
CA LYS A 313 7.18 -16.08 14.02
C LYS A 313 8.44 -16.93 13.92
N ASP A 314 8.27 -18.23 13.70
CA ASP A 314 9.38 -19.17 13.48
C ASP A 314 9.69 -19.29 11.99
N PHE A 315 10.72 -18.60 11.52
CA PHE A 315 11.18 -18.65 10.14
C PHE A 315 12.13 -19.82 9.85
N SER A 316 12.32 -20.77 10.77
CA SER A 316 13.21 -21.93 10.58
C SER A 316 12.92 -22.76 9.32
N PRO A 317 11.65 -22.99 8.89
CA PRO A 317 11.37 -23.69 7.63
C PRO A 317 11.93 -22.95 6.40
N LEU A 318 11.72 -21.64 6.35
CA LEU A 318 12.20 -20.76 5.28
C LEU A 318 13.74 -20.72 5.24
N ILE A 319 14.38 -20.58 6.41
CA ILE A 319 15.84 -20.56 6.56
C ILE A 319 16.45 -21.88 6.11
N ARG A 320 15.88 -23.02 6.50
CA ARG A 320 16.34 -24.35 6.10
C ARG A 320 16.27 -24.51 4.58
N GLN A 321 15.13 -24.13 3.96
CA GLN A 321 14.99 -24.22 2.51
C GLN A 321 15.99 -23.33 1.78
N ALA A 322 16.30 -22.13 2.28
CA ALA A 322 17.32 -21.25 1.69
C ALA A 322 18.71 -21.91 1.69
N LEU A 323 19.09 -22.59 2.78
CA LEU A 323 20.35 -23.33 2.87
C LEU A 323 20.37 -24.56 1.95
N GLU A 324 19.27 -25.28 1.82
CA GLU A 324 19.11 -26.45 0.95
C GLU A 324 19.20 -26.07 -0.53
N LEU A 325 18.57 -24.97 -0.94
CA LEU A 325 18.61 -24.44 -2.30
C LEU A 325 20.00 -23.89 -2.68
N GLY A 326 20.74 -23.36 -1.72
CA GLY A 326 22.12 -22.89 -1.89
C GLY A 326 22.28 -21.57 -2.62
N GLY A 327 21.22 -21.03 -3.21
CA GLY A 327 21.26 -19.77 -3.97
C GLY A 327 21.98 -19.87 -5.32
N TYR A 328 22.44 -18.74 -5.83
CA TYR A 328 23.24 -18.71 -7.06
C TYR A 328 24.69 -19.14 -6.81
N ASP A 329 25.31 -19.81 -7.78
CA ASP A 329 26.70 -20.29 -7.73
C ASP A 329 27.73 -19.18 -8.06
N HIS A 330 27.26 -18.04 -8.58
CA HIS A 330 28.04 -16.82 -8.87
C HIS A 330 27.18 -15.59 -8.57
N ASP A 331 27.80 -14.41 -8.54
CA ASP A 331 27.05 -13.17 -8.39
C ASP A 331 26.14 -12.99 -9.61
N HIS A 332 24.85 -12.75 -9.35
CA HIS A 332 23.81 -12.62 -10.36
C HIS A 332 23.44 -11.15 -10.54
N SER A 333 23.72 -10.63 -11.73
CA SER A 333 23.43 -9.23 -12.03
C SER A 333 21.95 -9.04 -12.36
N MET A 334 21.31 -8.11 -11.66
CA MET A 334 19.94 -7.67 -11.92
C MET A 334 19.89 -6.16 -12.09
N SER A 335 18.94 -5.69 -12.86
CA SER A 335 18.70 -4.25 -13.08
C SER A 335 17.23 -3.90 -12.88
N GLY A 336 16.95 -2.64 -12.64
CA GLY A 336 15.60 -2.07 -12.76
C GLY A 336 15.12 -2.09 -14.21
N ILE A 337 13.90 -1.66 -14.45
CA ILE A 337 13.26 -1.74 -15.77
C ILE A 337 13.89 -0.82 -16.81
N ASN A 338 14.64 0.20 -16.39
CA ASN A 338 15.39 1.11 -17.27
C ASN A 338 16.89 0.76 -17.38
N GLY A 339 17.32 -0.34 -16.78
CA GLY A 339 18.69 -0.83 -16.84
C GLY A 339 19.62 -0.35 -15.72
N GLY A 340 19.11 0.41 -14.74
CA GLY A 340 19.90 0.84 -13.59
C GLY A 340 20.11 -0.29 -12.57
N HIS A 341 21.30 -0.32 -11.95
CA HIS A 341 21.69 -1.32 -10.94
C HIS A 341 21.68 -0.78 -9.51
N MET A 342 21.31 0.48 -9.34
CA MET A 342 21.31 1.15 -8.05
C MET A 342 20.02 1.88 -7.85
N LEU A 343 19.36 1.61 -6.74
CA LEU A 343 18.16 2.31 -6.27
C LEU A 343 18.55 3.23 -5.11
N THR A 344 17.74 4.24 -4.86
CA THR A 344 17.92 5.13 -3.69
C THR A 344 16.59 5.23 -2.96
N THR A 345 16.62 5.10 -1.63
CA THR A 345 15.45 5.21 -0.76
C THR A 345 15.79 5.93 0.54
N GLY A 346 14.82 6.15 1.43
CA GLY A 346 15.05 6.72 2.75
C GLY A 346 14.87 8.24 2.85
N PHE A 347 14.21 8.86 1.87
CA PHE A 347 13.84 10.28 1.91
C PHE A 347 12.49 10.50 2.61
N GLY A 348 12.31 9.93 3.83
CA GLY A 348 11.16 10.25 4.68
C GLY A 348 11.13 11.73 5.09
N HIS A 349 10.03 12.16 5.73
CA HIS A 349 9.84 13.58 6.09
C HIS A 349 11.00 14.12 6.92
N ALA A 350 11.54 13.38 7.89
CA ALA A 350 12.68 13.84 8.70
C ALA A 350 13.92 14.11 7.84
N ALA A 351 14.24 13.22 6.89
CA ALA A 351 15.37 13.39 5.98
C ALA A 351 15.17 14.59 5.04
N VAL A 352 13.99 14.74 4.44
CA VAL A 352 13.70 15.86 3.52
C VAL A 352 13.67 17.19 4.28
N LEU A 353 13.03 17.24 5.45
CA LEU A 353 12.93 18.46 6.26
C LEU A 353 14.28 18.88 6.88
N SER A 354 15.23 17.95 7.06
CA SER A 354 16.59 18.33 7.44
C SER A 354 17.31 19.18 6.37
N HIS A 355 16.81 19.16 5.12
CA HIS A 355 17.28 19.97 3.99
C HIS A 355 16.27 21.05 3.59
N ALA A 356 15.28 21.35 4.46
CA ALA A 356 14.18 22.27 4.14
C ALA A 356 14.69 23.66 3.71
N GLU A 357 15.68 24.22 4.41
CA GLU A 357 16.27 25.54 4.05
C GLU A 357 16.85 25.52 2.62
N ALA A 358 17.60 24.47 2.27
CA ALA A 358 18.18 24.33 0.94
C ALA A 358 17.11 24.18 -0.15
N ILE A 359 16.03 23.44 0.13
CA ILE A 359 14.88 23.27 -0.79
C ILE A 359 14.14 24.59 -0.95
N ILE A 360 13.88 25.31 0.14
CA ILE A 360 13.21 26.62 0.13
C ILE A 360 14.04 27.64 -0.66
N ASP A 361 15.34 27.69 -0.43
CA ASP A 361 16.25 28.57 -1.16
C ASP A 361 16.34 28.23 -2.64
N ALA A 362 16.34 26.93 -2.98
CA ALA A 362 16.31 26.47 -4.37
C ALA A 362 15.01 26.86 -5.08
N VAL A 363 13.86 26.79 -4.40
CA VAL A 363 12.58 27.26 -4.93
C VAL A 363 12.56 28.79 -5.06
N LYS A 364 12.99 29.53 -4.03
CA LYS A 364 13.03 31.02 -4.05
C LYS A 364 13.99 31.59 -5.10
N SER A 365 15.11 30.92 -5.33
CA SER A 365 16.08 31.31 -6.37
C SER A 365 15.67 30.90 -7.78
N GLY A 366 14.63 30.07 -7.93
CA GLY A 366 14.21 29.50 -9.21
C GLY A 366 15.10 28.35 -9.70
N ALA A 367 16.01 27.83 -8.87
CA ALA A 367 16.77 26.61 -9.18
C ALA A 367 15.86 25.38 -9.21
N VAL A 368 14.82 25.36 -8.38
CA VAL A 368 13.69 24.41 -8.46
C VAL A 368 12.42 25.20 -8.79
N LYS A 369 11.86 24.96 -9.97
CA LYS A 369 10.64 25.62 -10.42
C LYS A 369 9.39 24.80 -10.19
N HIS A 370 9.51 23.47 -10.12
CA HIS A 370 8.37 22.59 -9.90
C HIS A 370 8.77 21.34 -9.10
N ILE A 371 7.84 20.82 -8.34
CA ILE A 371 7.95 19.58 -7.61
C ILE A 371 6.82 18.66 -8.09
N PHE A 372 7.16 17.46 -8.51
CA PHE A 372 6.19 16.43 -8.88
C PHE A 372 6.15 15.35 -7.81
N LEU A 373 4.98 15.02 -7.28
CA LEU A 373 4.79 13.78 -6.54
C LEU A 373 4.25 12.73 -7.51
N VAL A 374 5.12 11.85 -7.99
CA VAL A 374 4.78 10.77 -8.91
C VAL A 374 4.84 9.45 -8.16
N GLY A 375 3.71 8.86 -7.82
CA GLY A 375 3.69 7.69 -6.95
C GLY A 375 2.36 6.93 -6.95
N GLY A 376 2.33 5.87 -6.14
CA GLY A 376 1.17 4.98 -6.00
C GLY A 376 1.47 3.56 -6.44
N CYS A 377 0.43 2.76 -6.72
CA CYS A 377 0.60 1.31 -6.92
C CYS A 377 0.93 0.91 -8.36
N ASP A 378 0.47 1.68 -9.33
CA ASP A 378 0.43 1.37 -10.77
C ASP A 378 -0.25 0.02 -11.08
N GLY A 379 -0.39 -0.35 -12.32
CA GLY A 379 -1.07 -1.58 -12.74
C GLY A 379 -0.18 -2.51 -13.56
N ALA A 380 -0.68 -3.75 -13.79
CA ALA A 380 0.07 -4.81 -14.45
C ALA A 380 -0.14 -4.92 -15.98
N HIS A 381 -0.98 -4.08 -16.58
CA HIS A 381 -1.22 -4.20 -18.02
C HIS A 381 0.05 -3.99 -18.84
N PRO A 382 0.35 -4.87 -19.83
CA PRO A 382 1.50 -4.70 -20.72
C PRO A 382 1.48 -3.37 -21.48
N GLY A 383 2.66 -2.82 -21.78
CA GLY A 383 2.81 -1.56 -22.52
C GLY A 383 2.54 -0.30 -21.70
N ARG A 384 2.36 -0.44 -20.42
CA ARG A 384 2.14 0.69 -19.51
C ARG A 384 3.46 1.37 -19.16
N ASN A 385 3.69 2.57 -19.69
CA ASN A 385 4.92 3.33 -19.50
C ASN A 385 4.67 4.82 -19.19
N TYR A 386 3.41 5.22 -18.95
CA TYR A 386 3.05 6.63 -18.72
C TYR A 386 3.96 7.28 -17.66
N TYR A 387 4.09 6.69 -16.48
CA TYR A 387 4.86 7.28 -15.38
C TYR A 387 6.37 7.33 -15.68
N THR A 388 6.90 6.33 -16.37
CA THR A 388 8.29 6.33 -16.85
C THR A 388 8.54 7.50 -17.81
N GLU A 389 7.70 7.63 -18.83
CA GLU A 389 7.85 8.68 -19.84
C GLU A 389 7.55 10.07 -19.27
N PHE A 390 6.59 10.19 -18.34
CA PHE A 390 6.33 11.44 -17.63
C PHE A 390 7.58 11.91 -16.87
N VAL A 391 8.18 11.03 -16.05
CA VAL A 391 9.34 11.37 -15.22
C VAL A 391 10.57 11.68 -16.07
N LYS A 392 10.81 10.95 -17.18
CA LYS A 392 11.91 11.24 -18.13
C LYS A 392 11.82 12.63 -18.76
N GLN A 393 10.60 13.15 -18.94
CA GLN A 393 10.35 14.43 -19.58
C GLN A 393 10.28 15.60 -18.58
N THR A 394 10.33 15.34 -17.26
CA THR A 394 10.32 16.43 -16.28
C THR A 394 11.50 17.37 -16.49
N PRO A 395 11.29 18.72 -16.41
CA PRO A 395 12.36 19.69 -16.58
C PRO A 395 13.54 19.47 -15.64
N MET A 396 14.74 19.86 -16.06
CA MET A 396 15.96 19.74 -15.26
C MET A 396 15.92 20.55 -13.95
N ASP A 397 15.09 21.57 -13.89
CA ASP A 397 14.83 22.43 -12.74
C ASP A 397 13.60 21.97 -11.93
N SER A 398 13.35 20.67 -11.89
CA SER A 398 12.27 20.05 -11.10
C SER A 398 12.75 18.90 -10.23
N LEU A 399 12.08 18.69 -9.10
CA LEU A 399 12.23 17.53 -8.22
C LEU A 399 11.09 16.55 -8.42
N VAL A 400 11.38 15.26 -8.29
CA VAL A 400 10.39 14.17 -8.32
C VAL A 400 10.40 13.46 -6.98
N LEU A 401 9.37 13.66 -6.20
CA LEU A 401 9.08 12.86 -5.01
C LEU A 401 8.36 11.59 -5.45
N THR A 402 8.72 10.46 -4.89
CA THR A 402 8.04 9.20 -5.19
C THR A 402 7.83 8.34 -3.95
N LEU A 403 6.88 7.42 -4.03
CA LEU A 403 6.58 6.42 -3.00
C LEU A 403 5.78 5.26 -3.60
N ALA A 404 5.66 4.18 -2.84
CA ALA A 404 4.90 2.98 -3.20
C ALA A 404 5.48 2.23 -4.42
N CYS A 405 4.74 1.22 -4.93
CA CYS A 405 5.22 0.35 -6.02
C CYS A 405 5.45 1.07 -7.34
N GLY A 406 4.73 2.16 -7.60
CA GLY A 406 4.85 2.94 -8.84
C GLY A 406 6.24 3.51 -9.10
N LYS A 407 7.03 3.71 -8.04
CA LYS A 407 8.43 4.14 -8.11
C LYS A 407 9.28 3.26 -9.06
N TYR A 408 9.04 1.96 -9.09
CA TYR A 408 9.81 1.02 -9.91
C TYR A 408 9.71 1.23 -11.42
N ARG A 409 8.81 2.12 -11.85
CA ARG A 409 8.76 2.56 -13.26
C ARG A 409 9.93 3.46 -13.64
N PHE A 410 10.61 4.07 -12.65
CA PHE A 410 11.63 5.08 -12.94
C PHE A 410 12.70 5.26 -11.83
N ASN A 411 12.62 4.57 -10.69
CA ASN A 411 13.55 4.78 -9.58
C ASN A 411 14.99 4.27 -9.85
N ASP A 412 15.20 3.55 -10.94
CA ASP A 412 16.49 3.13 -11.45
C ASP A 412 17.07 4.09 -12.51
N LEU A 413 16.38 5.22 -12.79
CA LEU A 413 16.90 6.29 -13.65
C LEU A 413 17.86 7.20 -12.87
N ASP A 414 18.91 7.65 -13.53
CA ASP A 414 19.74 8.76 -13.07
C ASP A 414 19.32 10.04 -13.80
N LEU A 415 18.59 10.89 -13.10
CA LEU A 415 18.15 12.20 -13.61
C LEU A 415 19.09 13.34 -13.17
N GLY A 416 20.21 13.03 -12.52
CA GLY A 416 21.13 14.02 -11.96
C GLY A 416 20.68 14.57 -10.62
N GLU A 417 21.26 15.71 -10.23
CA GLU A 417 21.10 16.32 -8.91
C GLU A 417 20.71 17.81 -9.01
N ILE A 418 20.01 18.31 -8.00
CA ILE A 418 19.73 19.73 -7.77
C ILE A 418 20.10 20.08 -6.33
N GLY A 419 20.98 21.06 -6.13
CA GLY A 419 21.37 21.51 -4.79
C GLY A 419 22.05 20.43 -3.94
N GLY A 420 22.66 19.42 -4.57
CA GLY A 420 23.30 18.29 -3.89
C GLY A 420 22.30 17.18 -3.49
N LEU A 421 21.05 17.27 -3.90
CA LEU A 421 20.04 16.21 -3.75
C LEU A 421 19.77 15.53 -5.10
N PRO A 422 19.60 14.21 -5.16
CA PRO A 422 19.15 13.56 -6.37
C PRO A 422 17.77 14.08 -6.76
N ARG A 423 17.51 14.18 -8.06
CA ARG A 423 16.21 14.66 -8.55
C ARG A 423 15.05 13.71 -8.25
N ILE A 424 15.31 12.44 -8.01
CA ILE A 424 14.31 11.45 -7.57
C ILE A 424 14.52 11.18 -6.09
N LEU A 425 13.50 11.46 -5.27
CA LEU A 425 13.50 11.25 -3.82
C LEU A 425 12.44 10.20 -3.46
N ASP A 426 12.88 8.96 -3.17
CA ASP A 426 11.98 7.90 -2.69
C ASP A 426 11.67 8.10 -1.22
N MET A 427 10.44 8.48 -0.92
CA MET A 427 9.95 8.79 0.41
C MET A 427 9.54 7.55 1.22
N GLY A 428 9.36 6.39 0.57
CA GLY A 428 9.06 5.17 1.29
C GLY A 428 7.96 4.29 0.69
N GLN A 429 7.26 3.58 1.57
CA GLN A 429 6.11 2.74 1.26
C GLN A 429 4.86 3.58 0.96
N CYS A 430 3.74 2.94 0.63
CA CYS A 430 2.49 3.65 0.36
C CYS A 430 1.97 4.45 1.57
N ASN A 431 2.13 3.96 2.81
CA ASN A 431 1.79 4.71 4.02
C ASN A 431 2.66 5.96 4.23
N ASP A 432 3.84 6.02 3.63
CA ASP A 432 4.72 7.19 3.67
C ASP A 432 4.21 8.36 2.80
N ALA A 433 3.01 8.21 2.21
CA ALA A 433 2.21 9.35 1.79
C ALA A 433 2.01 10.37 2.94
N TYR A 434 2.03 9.91 4.20
CA TYR A 434 2.11 10.78 5.38
C TYR A 434 3.35 11.68 5.33
N SER A 435 4.53 11.13 5.02
CA SER A 435 5.76 11.91 4.85
C SER A 435 5.64 12.96 3.75
N ALA A 436 5.06 12.60 2.60
CA ALA A 436 4.87 13.54 1.49
C ALA A 436 3.94 14.70 1.87
N VAL A 437 2.82 14.42 2.54
CA VAL A 437 1.89 15.43 3.04
C VAL A 437 2.57 16.32 4.09
N THR A 438 3.31 15.73 5.03
CA THR A 438 4.04 16.48 6.07
C THR A 438 5.05 17.44 5.47
N VAL A 439 5.82 17.02 4.46
CA VAL A 439 6.74 17.89 3.73
C VAL A 439 6.00 19.01 3.00
N ALA A 440 4.90 18.70 2.30
CA ALA A 440 4.11 19.70 1.60
C ALA A 440 3.52 20.76 2.55
N LEU A 441 2.99 20.33 3.71
CA LEU A 441 2.47 21.24 4.74
C LEU A 441 3.59 22.15 5.32
N ALA A 442 4.76 21.57 5.61
CA ALA A 442 5.90 22.36 6.13
C ALA A 442 6.41 23.37 5.10
N LEU A 443 6.46 23.01 3.81
CA LEU A 443 6.80 23.97 2.75
C LEU A 443 5.74 25.07 2.62
N ALA A 444 4.45 24.72 2.65
CA ALA A 444 3.38 25.71 2.58
C ALA A 444 3.45 26.72 3.74
N ASP A 445 3.69 26.24 4.96
CA ASP A 445 3.92 27.11 6.13
C ASP A 445 5.12 28.02 5.94
N ALA A 446 6.25 27.49 5.48
CA ALA A 446 7.48 28.27 5.23
C ALA A 446 7.33 29.34 4.13
N PHE A 447 6.44 29.11 3.16
CA PHE A 447 6.10 30.08 2.10
C PHE A 447 4.92 31.00 2.48
N GLY A 448 4.22 30.74 3.58
CA GLY A 448 3.04 31.49 4.01
C GLY A 448 1.85 31.33 3.06
N CYS A 449 1.68 30.15 2.48
CA CYS A 449 0.64 29.83 1.49
C CYS A 449 -0.08 28.50 1.82
N THR A 450 -1.03 28.11 1.01
CA THR A 450 -1.64 26.76 1.13
C THR A 450 -0.85 25.73 0.31
N VAL A 451 -1.07 24.44 0.56
CA VAL A 451 -0.47 23.35 -0.24
C VAL A 451 -0.82 23.48 -1.73
N ASN A 452 -2.01 24.00 -2.03
CA ASN A 452 -2.47 24.18 -3.41
C ASN A 452 -1.80 25.36 -4.14
N ASP A 453 -1.12 26.24 -3.42
CA ASP A 453 -0.37 27.40 -3.97
C ASP A 453 1.11 27.06 -4.20
N LEU A 454 1.58 25.90 -3.70
CA LEU A 454 2.94 25.43 -3.95
C LEU A 454 3.14 25.04 -5.42
N PRO A 455 4.36 25.17 -5.98
CA PRO A 455 4.70 24.61 -7.28
C PRO A 455 4.80 23.07 -7.20
N LEU A 456 3.73 22.44 -6.74
CA LEU A 456 3.62 21.00 -6.49
C LEU A 456 2.43 20.42 -7.23
N THR A 457 2.66 19.36 -8.00
CA THR A 457 1.59 18.58 -8.64
C THR A 457 1.70 17.11 -8.30
N LEU A 458 0.56 16.51 -7.96
CA LEU A 458 0.44 15.09 -7.67
C LEU A 458 -0.01 14.34 -8.92
N VAL A 459 0.81 13.40 -9.40
CA VAL A 459 0.55 12.52 -10.54
C VAL A 459 0.51 11.10 -10.01
N LEU A 460 -0.70 10.67 -9.66
CA LEU A 460 -0.93 9.48 -8.84
C LEU A 460 -1.33 8.28 -9.67
N SER A 461 -0.88 7.10 -9.23
CA SER A 461 -1.37 5.82 -9.73
C SER A 461 -2.07 5.04 -8.62
N TRP A 462 -3.09 4.27 -8.96
CA TRP A 462 -3.77 3.42 -8.01
C TRP A 462 -3.94 1.99 -8.55
N TYR A 463 -4.02 1.04 -7.64
CA TYR A 463 -4.31 -0.34 -7.94
C TYR A 463 -5.28 -0.95 -6.93
N GLU A 464 -5.03 -0.74 -5.64
CA GLU A 464 -5.79 -1.36 -4.57
C GLU A 464 -6.20 -0.34 -3.47
N GLN A 465 -6.80 -0.82 -2.41
CA GLN A 465 -7.57 -0.06 -1.44
C GLN A 465 -6.72 0.90 -0.59
N LYS A 466 -5.42 0.64 -0.41
CA LYS A 466 -4.54 1.60 0.29
C LYS A 466 -4.39 2.89 -0.52
N ALA A 467 -4.36 2.82 -1.84
CA ALA A 467 -4.40 4.03 -2.67
C ALA A 467 -5.74 4.78 -2.52
N VAL A 468 -6.85 4.06 -2.33
CA VAL A 468 -8.16 4.69 -2.08
C VAL A 468 -8.15 5.46 -0.77
N CYS A 469 -7.72 4.86 0.34
CA CYS A 469 -7.71 5.57 1.64
C CYS A 469 -6.76 6.77 1.64
N ILE A 470 -5.61 6.70 0.93
CA ILE A 470 -4.71 7.84 0.76
C ILE A 470 -5.40 8.97 -0.02
N LEU A 471 -6.05 8.65 -1.14
CA LEU A 471 -6.79 9.65 -1.91
C LEU A 471 -7.84 10.35 -1.05
N LEU A 472 -8.62 9.60 -0.26
CA LEU A 472 -9.62 10.17 0.64
C LEU A 472 -9.00 11.08 1.71
N SER A 473 -7.80 10.76 2.20
CA SER A 473 -7.07 11.66 3.10
C SER A 473 -6.63 12.94 2.41
N LEU A 474 -6.13 12.87 1.18
CA LEU A 474 -5.75 14.06 0.41
C LEU A 474 -6.96 14.98 0.15
N LEU A 475 -8.11 14.40 -0.21
CA LEU A 475 -9.36 15.15 -0.37
C LEU A 475 -9.80 15.81 0.93
N ALA A 476 -9.75 15.07 2.06
CA ALA A 476 -10.13 15.58 3.37
C ALA A 476 -9.20 16.70 3.88
N LEU A 477 -7.96 16.73 3.42
CA LEU A 477 -6.99 17.82 3.66
C LEU A 477 -7.13 18.97 2.67
N GLY A 478 -8.07 18.90 1.72
CA GLY A 478 -8.33 19.94 0.74
C GLY A 478 -7.30 20.03 -0.39
N VAL A 479 -6.52 18.98 -0.64
CA VAL A 479 -5.58 18.92 -1.76
C VAL A 479 -6.35 18.85 -3.08
N LYS A 480 -5.93 19.65 -4.06
CA LYS A 480 -6.60 19.83 -5.36
C LYS A 480 -5.66 19.58 -6.53
N ASN A 481 -6.24 19.56 -7.73
CA ASN A 481 -5.52 19.49 -9.01
C ASN A 481 -4.60 18.27 -9.13
N MET A 482 -5.10 17.10 -8.70
CA MET A 482 -4.39 15.83 -8.79
C MET A 482 -4.69 15.12 -10.10
N TYR A 483 -3.68 14.50 -10.70
CA TYR A 483 -3.82 13.57 -11.82
C TYR A 483 -3.89 12.14 -11.28
N LEU A 484 -4.86 11.36 -11.77
CA LEU A 484 -5.08 9.98 -11.30
C LEU A 484 -5.16 9.01 -12.48
N GLY A 485 -4.37 7.97 -12.40
CA GLY A 485 -4.35 6.91 -13.39
C GLY A 485 -4.14 5.52 -12.81
N PRO A 486 -4.09 4.56 -13.70
CA PRO A 486 -4.27 4.63 -15.17
C PRO A 486 -5.73 4.69 -15.65
N THR A 487 -6.68 4.42 -14.76
CA THR A 487 -8.12 4.62 -14.96
C THR A 487 -8.72 5.22 -13.69
N LEU A 488 -9.86 5.85 -13.78
CA LEU A 488 -10.64 6.16 -12.58
C LEU A 488 -11.23 4.87 -12.00
N PRO A 489 -11.47 4.81 -10.67
CA PRO A 489 -12.03 3.64 -10.02
C PRO A 489 -13.40 3.24 -10.56
N ALA A 490 -13.58 1.96 -10.89
CA ALA A 490 -14.82 1.42 -11.44
C ALA A 490 -16.02 1.49 -10.47
N PHE A 491 -15.77 1.63 -9.18
CA PHE A 491 -16.80 1.78 -8.16
C PHE A 491 -17.33 3.21 -8.01
N LEU A 492 -16.70 4.19 -8.65
CA LEU A 492 -17.19 5.57 -8.64
C LEU A 492 -18.29 5.73 -9.72
N SER A 493 -19.45 6.23 -9.31
CA SER A 493 -20.50 6.64 -10.24
C SER A 493 -20.12 7.93 -10.97
N GLU A 494 -20.79 8.20 -12.08
CA GLU A 494 -20.57 9.42 -12.85
C GLU A 494 -20.80 10.68 -12.00
N SER A 495 -21.84 10.69 -11.17
CA SER A 495 -22.14 11.81 -10.26
C SER A 495 -21.02 12.04 -9.26
N VAL A 496 -20.47 10.96 -8.66
CA VAL A 496 -19.35 11.05 -7.72
C VAL A 496 -18.08 11.51 -8.42
N VAL A 497 -17.80 11.01 -9.62
CA VAL A 497 -16.66 11.49 -10.42
C VAL A 497 -16.79 12.98 -10.72
N ASN A 498 -17.97 13.47 -11.09
CA ASN A 498 -18.20 14.89 -11.35
C ASN A 498 -17.93 15.75 -10.10
N ILE A 499 -18.35 15.29 -8.90
CA ILE A 499 -18.03 15.97 -7.65
C ILE A 499 -16.50 16.06 -7.45
N LEU A 500 -15.75 14.99 -7.71
CA LEU A 500 -14.30 14.98 -7.58
C LEU A 500 -13.61 15.91 -8.59
N VAL A 501 -14.09 15.94 -9.82
CA VAL A 501 -13.57 16.83 -10.87
C VAL A 501 -13.89 18.30 -10.54
N ASP A 502 -15.15 18.62 -10.25
CA ASP A 502 -15.62 20.00 -10.09
C ASP A 502 -15.12 20.63 -8.77
N THR A 503 -15.04 19.85 -7.69
CA THR A 503 -14.67 20.38 -6.37
C THR A 503 -13.17 20.35 -6.11
N TYR A 504 -12.49 19.29 -6.56
CA TYR A 504 -11.08 19.04 -6.25
C TYR A 504 -10.15 19.13 -7.46
N GLY A 505 -10.68 19.30 -8.67
CA GLY A 505 -9.87 19.34 -9.89
C GLY A 505 -9.19 18.02 -10.18
N LEU A 506 -9.78 16.86 -9.76
CA LEU A 506 -9.24 15.55 -10.07
C LEU A 506 -9.31 15.30 -11.57
N GLN A 507 -8.19 14.92 -12.17
CA GLN A 507 -8.08 14.70 -13.60
C GLN A 507 -7.62 13.27 -13.91
N PRO A 508 -8.22 12.57 -14.85
CA PRO A 508 -7.62 11.35 -15.39
C PRO A 508 -6.32 11.70 -16.14
N ILE A 509 -5.32 10.82 -16.07
CA ILE A 509 -4.13 10.95 -16.91
C ILE A 509 -4.48 10.79 -18.40
N SER A 510 -3.72 11.47 -19.27
CA SER A 510 -3.85 11.37 -20.73
C SER A 510 -2.53 10.90 -21.40
N ALA A 511 -1.86 11.73 -22.17
CA ALA A 511 -0.50 11.48 -22.64
C ALA A 511 0.51 12.22 -21.74
N PRO A 512 1.68 11.60 -21.42
CA PRO A 512 2.66 12.20 -20.50
C PRO A 512 3.06 13.63 -20.87
N GLU A 513 3.34 13.88 -22.14
CA GLU A 513 3.72 15.19 -22.68
C GLU A 513 2.60 16.22 -22.60
N GLN A 514 1.34 15.81 -22.83
CA GLN A 514 0.19 16.70 -22.74
C GLN A 514 -0.11 17.09 -21.29
N ASP A 515 -0.07 16.11 -20.39
CA ASP A 515 -0.29 16.38 -18.96
C ASP A 515 0.83 17.24 -18.40
N LEU A 516 2.09 16.98 -18.76
CA LEU A 516 3.23 17.77 -18.34
C LEU A 516 3.14 19.21 -18.83
N ASP A 517 2.79 19.40 -20.10
CA ASP A 517 2.59 20.73 -20.69
C ASP A 517 1.46 21.50 -19.98
N ALA A 518 0.33 20.83 -19.76
CA ALA A 518 -0.80 21.41 -19.02
C ALA A 518 -0.45 21.79 -17.58
N ILE A 519 0.40 21.03 -16.90
CA ILE A 519 0.86 21.31 -15.54
C ILE A 519 1.78 22.54 -15.52
N LEU A 520 2.78 22.56 -16.41
CA LEU A 520 3.81 23.60 -16.40
C LEU A 520 3.31 24.96 -16.93
N HIS A 521 2.24 24.98 -17.73
CA HIS A 521 1.63 26.20 -18.28
C HIS A 521 0.33 26.61 -17.57
N ARG A 522 -0.01 25.97 -16.44
CA ARG A 522 -1.02 26.50 -15.51
C ARG A 522 -0.45 27.73 -14.81
N GLY A 523 -0.59 28.89 -15.43
CA GLY A 523 -0.24 30.20 -14.89
C GLY A 523 -1.44 30.94 -14.34
#